data_317afc7dc77d32aa4fa187880f79e466
#
_entry.id   317afc7dc77d32aa4fa187880f79e466
#
_cell.length_a   1.000
_cell.length_b   1.000
_cell.length_c   1.000
_cell.angle_alpha   90.00
_cell.angle_beta   90.00
_cell.angle_gamma   90.00
#
_symmetry.space_group_name_H-M   'P 1'
#
loop_
_entity.id
_entity.type
_entity.pdbx_description
1 polymer ?
#
loop_
_entity_poly.entity_id
_entity_poly.type
_entity_poly.pdbx_seq_one_letter_code
_entity_poly.pdbx_strand_id
1 'polypeptide(L)'
;MEKIILPSFSLFQRPERVSPHCCRLRINRCSNGCEFYKDEKLLGTFENTLEVCGALEDEVESLLVKSGGEWVTFHAGCVRVGEGACLIAGKPEAGKTSTTFIMVEMGKDFLCEEMAPVDPSSRLVHPFPLALSMSRTFAQEYISCHPVKKGRLEDMGQRFSQYVPHRAGKRPLPLRMVILPCYRPSQSPGMVPLSPGEALPDILGCCFPPNVKEEKFFDSVIRLVTGCQIFRLLTNGTEATRDLVRRLT
;
A
#
# COMPACT_ATOMS: atom_id res chain seq x y z
N MET A 1 10.69 2.00 21.22
CA MET A 1 10.01 2.85 20.22
C MET A 1 10.62 2.67 18.84
N GLU A 2 11.91 2.81 18.69
CA GLU A 2 12.66 2.65 17.42
C GLU A 2 12.33 1.35 16.66
N LYS A 3 12.21 0.22 17.37
CA LYS A 3 11.90 -1.09 16.77
C LYS A 3 10.52 -1.21 16.08
N ILE A 4 9.56 -0.36 16.43
CA ILE A 4 8.18 -0.44 15.88
C ILE A 4 7.97 0.57 14.76
N ILE A 5 8.52 1.78 14.90
CA ILE A 5 8.34 2.85 13.90
C ILE A 5 9.26 2.66 12.70
N LEU A 6 10.51 2.27 12.91
CA LEU A 6 11.47 2.09 11.83
C LEU A 6 11.09 1.05 10.77
N PRO A 7 10.49 -0.13 11.09
CA PRO A 7 10.04 -1.04 10.05
C PRO A 7 9.05 -0.41 9.08
N SER A 8 8.00 0.28 9.57
CA SER A 8 6.98 0.91 8.73
C SER A 8 7.57 1.91 7.73
N PHE A 9 8.57 2.68 8.13
CA PHE A 9 9.15 3.77 7.35
C PHE A 9 10.58 3.50 6.86
N SER A 10 11.11 2.29 7.02
CA SER A 10 12.52 1.97 6.76
C SER A 10 12.94 2.11 5.29
N LEU A 11 11.98 2.04 4.37
CA LEU A 11 12.22 2.15 2.93
C LEU A 11 12.15 3.59 2.39
N PHE A 12 11.69 4.54 3.21
CA PHE A 12 11.67 5.94 2.81
C PHE A 12 13.09 6.49 2.74
N GLN A 13 13.37 7.26 1.70
CA GLN A 13 14.66 7.92 1.54
C GLN A 13 14.77 9.11 2.48
N ARG A 14 15.94 9.27 3.12
CA ARG A 14 16.26 10.52 3.81
C ARG A 14 16.52 11.59 2.75
N PRO A 15 15.83 12.74 2.78
CA PRO A 15 16.15 13.84 1.88
C PRO A 15 17.52 14.41 2.24
N GLU A 16 18.30 14.78 1.22
CA GLU A 16 19.61 15.45 1.43
C GLU A 16 19.43 16.81 2.11
N ARG A 17 18.32 17.48 1.87
CA ARG A 17 17.94 18.75 2.49
C ARG A 17 16.48 18.69 2.93
N VAL A 18 16.22 19.15 4.15
CA VAL A 18 14.85 19.30 4.67
C VAL A 18 14.33 20.66 4.21
N SER A 19 13.16 20.67 3.55
CA SER A 19 12.50 21.93 3.18
C SER A 19 12.14 22.73 4.43
N PRO A 20 12.28 24.06 4.43
CA PRO A 20 11.81 24.90 5.54
C PRO A 20 10.30 24.85 5.75
N HIS A 21 9.55 24.37 4.76
CA HIS A 21 8.09 24.17 4.83
C HIS A 21 7.67 22.74 5.15
N CYS A 22 8.60 21.89 5.61
CA CYS A 22 8.24 20.53 6.01
C CYS A 22 7.56 20.53 7.38
N CYS A 23 6.52 19.72 7.51
CA CYS A 23 5.89 19.39 8.78
C CYS A 23 6.79 18.46 9.59
N ARG A 24 6.92 18.69 10.88
CA ARG A 24 7.68 17.83 11.81
C ARG A 24 6.71 17.00 12.64
N LEU A 25 6.82 15.68 12.51
CA LEU A 25 6.12 14.75 13.39
C LEU A 25 7.10 14.29 14.47
N ARG A 26 6.69 14.35 15.75
CA ARG A 26 7.52 14.03 16.90
C ARG A 26 6.77 13.17 17.90
N ILE A 27 7.41 12.10 18.36
CA ILE A 27 6.89 11.25 19.42
C ILE A 27 7.82 11.38 20.62
N ASN A 28 7.26 11.76 21.77
CA ASN A 28 7.97 11.80 23.06
C ASN A 28 7.49 10.65 23.93
N ARG A 29 8.41 9.97 24.59
CA ARG A 29 8.07 9.02 25.63
C ARG A 29 7.86 9.77 26.94
N CYS A 30 6.74 9.51 27.62
CA CYS A 30 6.44 10.05 28.96
C CYS A 30 6.23 8.90 29.96
N SER A 31 6.04 9.24 31.23
CA SER A 31 5.85 8.26 32.31
C SER A 31 4.68 7.30 32.09
N ASN A 32 3.62 7.77 31.42
CA ASN A 32 2.37 7.04 31.24
C ASN A 32 2.09 6.70 29.75
N GLY A 33 3.14 6.58 28.90
CA GLY A 33 2.96 6.23 27.50
C GLY A 33 3.76 7.11 26.54
N CYS A 34 3.10 7.59 25.48
CA CYS A 34 3.71 8.37 24.41
C CYS A 34 2.85 9.58 24.07
N GLU A 35 3.47 10.72 23.84
CA GLU A 35 2.83 11.93 23.31
C GLU A 35 3.22 12.10 21.85
N PHE A 36 2.24 12.41 21.00
CA PHE A 36 2.45 12.62 19.56
C PHE A 36 2.18 14.06 19.17
N TYR A 37 3.11 14.67 18.49
CA TYR A 37 3.08 16.09 18.11
C TYR A 37 3.24 16.24 16.59
N LYS A 38 2.54 17.24 16.06
CA LYS A 38 2.77 17.82 14.75
C LYS A 38 3.24 19.25 14.92
N ASP A 39 4.48 19.53 14.50
CA ASP A 39 5.21 20.75 14.83
C ASP A 39 5.20 20.98 16.36
N GLU A 40 4.59 22.05 16.86
CA GLU A 40 4.45 22.31 18.30
C GLU A 40 3.10 21.91 18.88
N LYS A 41 2.18 21.40 18.06
CA LYS A 41 0.83 21.03 18.48
C LYS A 41 0.79 19.58 18.95
N LEU A 42 0.32 19.34 20.18
CA LEU A 42 -0.01 17.99 20.65
C LEU A 42 -1.24 17.46 19.90
N LEU A 43 -1.09 16.30 19.26
CA LEU A 43 -2.17 15.59 18.56
C LEU A 43 -2.86 14.58 19.46
N GLY A 44 -2.12 13.93 20.37
CA GLY A 44 -2.68 12.97 21.30
C GLY A 44 -1.67 12.38 22.26
N THR A 45 -2.20 11.66 23.26
CA THR A 45 -1.43 10.86 24.21
C THR A 45 -1.91 9.42 24.12
N PHE A 46 -0.99 8.47 24.07
CA PHE A 46 -1.23 7.06 23.80
C PHE A 46 -0.59 6.21 24.90
N GLU A 47 -1.27 5.15 25.31
CA GLU A 47 -0.80 4.29 26.41
C GLU A 47 0.41 3.44 26.00
N ASN A 48 0.49 3.10 24.73
CA ASN A 48 1.54 2.21 24.23
C ASN A 48 2.08 2.63 22.87
N THR A 49 3.21 2.04 22.50
CA THR A 49 3.91 2.36 21.26
C THR A 49 3.15 1.93 20.00
N LEU A 50 2.33 0.90 20.07
CA LEU A 50 1.57 0.40 18.92
C LEU A 50 0.50 1.41 18.50
N GLU A 51 -0.22 1.96 19.49
CA GLU A 51 -1.25 2.98 19.24
C GLU A 51 -0.65 4.26 18.62
N VAL A 52 0.48 4.73 19.14
CA VAL A 52 1.13 5.93 18.58
C VAL A 52 1.70 5.67 17.19
N CYS A 53 2.09 4.45 16.85
CA CYS A 53 2.51 4.10 15.51
C CYS A 53 1.34 4.16 14.52
N GLY A 54 0.17 3.64 14.89
CA GLY A 54 -1.04 3.79 14.09
C GLY A 54 -1.40 5.26 13.85
N ALA A 55 -1.42 6.07 14.92
CA ALA A 55 -1.67 7.49 14.80
C ALA A 55 -0.62 8.24 13.92
N LEU A 56 0.63 7.79 13.93
CA LEU A 56 1.66 8.32 13.04
C LEU A 56 1.39 7.95 11.58
N GLU A 57 1.02 6.71 11.31
CA GLU A 57 0.66 6.24 9.97
C GLU A 57 -0.54 7.03 9.44
N ASP A 58 -1.63 7.16 10.22
CA ASP A 58 -2.81 7.96 9.89
C ASP A 58 -2.47 9.44 9.58
N GLU A 59 -1.60 10.06 10.37
CA GLU A 59 -1.21 11.47 10.14
C GLU A 59 -0.36 11.62 8.86
N VAL A 60 0.55 10.68 8.60
CA VAL A 60 1.35 10.67 7.35
C VAL A 60 0.44 10.50 6.14
N GLU A 61 -0.53 9.59 6.21
CA GLU A 61 -1.54 9.40 5.17
C GLU A 61 -2.38 10.66 4.95
N SER A 62 -2.87 11.28 6.04
CA SER A 62 -3.61 12.55 5.96
C SER A 62 -2.79 13.66 5.32
N LEU A 63 -1.50 13.76 5.64
CA LEU A 63 -0.59 14.72 5.05
C LEU A 63 -0.39 14.46 3.54
N LEU A 64 -0.23 13.21 3.14
CA LEU A 64 -0.09 12.86 1.73
C LEU A 64 -1.33 13.24 0.94
N VAL A 65 -2.52 12.88 1.43
CA VAL A 65 -3.78 13.23 0.78
C VAL A 65 -3.95 14.75 0.67
N LYS A 66 -3.67 15.50 1.76
CA LYS A 66 -3.79 16.96 1.79
C LYS A 66 -2.77 17.68 0.92
N SER A 67 -1.53 17.18 0.85
CA SER A 67 -0.45 17.82 0.08
C SER A 67 -0.42 17.39 -1.38
N GLY A 68 -1.04 16.28 -1.74
CA GLY A 68 -1.04 15.72 -3.09
C GLY A 68 -1.79 16.56 -4.15
N GLY A 69 -2.44 17.65 -3.76
CA GLY A 69 -3.14 18.54 -4.70
C GLY A 69 -4.22 17.80 -5.48
N GLU A 70 -4.04 17.62 -6.80
CA GLU A 70 -4.98 16.94 -7.69
C GLU A 70 -4.73 15.43 -7.81
N TRP A 71 -3.80 14.88 -7.04
CA TRP A 71 -3.49 13.45 -7.13
C TRP A 71 -4.65 12.58 -6.66
N VAL A 72 -4.80 11.45 -7.32
CA VAL A 72 -5.71 10.39 -6.89
C VAL A 72 -4.90 9.41 -6.05
N THR A 73 -5.25 9.28 -4.78
CA THR A 73 -4.61 8.31 -3.89
C THR A 73 -5.51 7.10 -3.72
N PHE A 74 -4.98 5.92 -4.05
CA PHE A 74 -5.70 4.65 -3.91
C PHE A 74 -5.26 3.92 -2.64
N HIS A 75 -6.22 3.37 -1.91
CA HIS A 75 -5.96 2.37 -0.87
C HIS A 75 -5.58 1.04 -1.55
N ALA A 76 -4.31 0.91 -1.88
CA ALA A 76 -3.81 -0.18 -2.72
C ALA A 76 -2.35 -0.48 -2.43
N GLY A 77 -1.98 -1.75 -2.64
CA GLY A 77 -0.59 -2.11 -2.88
C GLY A 77 -0.17 -1.76 -4.31
N CYS A 78 1.13 -1.61 -4.53
CA CYS A 78 1.65 -1.37 -5.86
C CYS A 78 3.01 -2.02 -6.07
N VAL A 79 3.17 -2.66 -7.22
CA VAL A 79 4.44 -3.26 -7.65
C VAL A 79 4.73 -2.92 -9.11
N ARG A 80 5.99 -3.04 -9.51
CA ARG A 80 6.38 -2.94 -10.92
C ARG A 80 6.06 -4.24 -11.66
N VAL A 81 5.41 -4.12 -12.82
CA VAL A 81 5.21 -5.20 -13.79
C VAL A 81 5.65 -4.70 -15.16
N GLY A 82 6.63 -5.35 -15.77
CA GLY A 82 7.27 -4.84 -16.99
C GLY A 82 7.81 -3.41 -16.78
N GLU A 83 7.43 -2.49 -17.64
CA GLU A 83 7.84 -1.08 -17.59
C GLU A 83 6.80 -0.18 -16.91
N GLY A 84 5.82 -0.75 -16.18
CA GLY A 84 4.76 0.00 -15.54
C GLY A 84 4.46 -0.40 -14.11
N ALA A 85 3.62 0.39 -13.47
CA ALA A 85 3.05 0.12 -12.17
C ALA A 85 1.78 -0.72 -12.31
N CYS A 86 1.64 -1.70 -11.42
CA CYS A 86 0.45 -2.50 -11.22
C CYS A 86 -0.13 -2.18 -9.85
N LEU A 87 -1.31 -1.57 -9.80
CA LEU A 87 -2.08 -1.39 -8.58
C LEU A 87 -2.78 -2.69 -8.19
N ILE A 88 -2.73 -3.02 -6.91
CA ILE A 88 -3.44 -4.13 -6.32
C ILE A 88 -4.47 -3.52 -5.36
N ALA A 89 -5.67 -3.27 -5.88
CA ALA A 89 -6.76 -2.56 -5.21
C ALA A 89 -7.91 -3.50 -4.87
N GLY A 90 -8.75 -3.13 -3.92
CA GLY A 90 -9.92 -3.93 -3.55
C GLY A 90 -10.39 -3.64 -2.13
N LYS A 91 -11.56 -4.18 -1.81
CA LYS A 91 -12.16 -4.04 -0.47
C LYS A 91 -11.24 -4.59 0.63
N PRO A 92 -11.47 -4.21 1.90
CA PRO A 92 -10.83 -4.88 3.02
C PRO A 92 -10.97 -6.42 2.90
N GLU A 93 -9.93 -7.15 3.29
CA GLU A 93 -9.88 -8.62 3.27
C GLU A 93 -9.97 -9.28 1.86
N ALA A 94 -9.97 -8.51 0.78
CA ALA A 94 -9.95 -9.06 -0.59
C ALA A 94 -8.63 -9.77 -0.95
N GLY A 95 -7.54 -9.55 -0.17
CA GLY A 95 -6.23 -10.14 -0.40
C GLY A 95 -5.21 -9.19 -1.04
N LYS A 96 -5.40 -7.86 -0.93
CA LYS A 96 -4.47 -6.85 -1.46
C LYS A 96 -3.03 -7.08 -0.96
N THR A 97 -2.83 -6.98 0.35
CA THR A 97 -1.51 -7.11 0.98
C THR A 97 -0.89 -8.48 0.73
N SER A 98 -1.67 -9.56 0.80
CA SER A 98 -1.19 -10.90 0.49
C SER A 98 -0.71 -11.02 -0.96
N THR A 99 -1.46 -10.45 -1.91
CA THR A 99 -1.10 -10.45 -3.33
C THR A 99 0.15 -9.60 -3.57
N THR A 100 0.23 -8.40 -2.98
CA THR A 100 1.41 -7.52 -3.04
C THR A 100 2.65 -8.22 -2.50
N PHE A 101 2.54 -8.82 -1.31
CA PHE A 101 3.61 -9.60 -0.69
C PHE A 101 4.10 -10.74 -1.58
N ILE A 102 3.18 -11.55 -2.11
CA ILE A 102 3.51 -12.67 -3.00
C ILE A 102 4.26 -12.16 -4.24
N MET A 103 3.80 -11.08 -4.86
CA MET A 103 4.45 -10.50 -6.05
C MET A 103 5.86 -10.00 -5.73
N VAL A 104 6.06 -9.37 -4.58
CA VAL A 104 7.39 -8.91 -4.13
C VAL A 104 8.32 -10.10 -3.87
N GLU A 105 7.85 -11.15 -3.17
CA GLU A 105 8.63 -12.38 -2.94
C GLU A 105 8.96 -13.12 -4.23
N MET A 106 8.15 -12.97 -5.27
CA MET A 106 8.43 -13.47 -6.63
C MET A 106 9.38 -12.55 -7.43
N GLY A 107 9.87 -11.48 -6.84
CA GLY A 107 10.91 -10.62 -7.41
C GLY A 107 10.39 -9.38 -8.14
N LYS A 108 9.12 -9.02 -8.03
CA LYS A 108 8.63 -7.72 -8.52
C LYS A 108 9.12 -6.59 -7.61
N ASP A 109 9.49 -5.45 -8.19
CA ASP A 109 9.90 -4.29 -7.40
C ASP A 109 8.69 -3.70 -6.66
N PHE A 110 8.83 -3.52 -5.36
CA PHE A 110 7.82 -2.92 -4.49
C PHE A 110 7.77 -1.40 -4.66
N LEU A 111 6.57 -0.80 -4.71
CA LEU A 111 6.37 0.65 -4.84
C LEU A 111 5.56 1.23 -3.68
N CYS A 112 4.41 0.65 -3.37
CA CYS A 112 3.50 1.19 -2.37
C CYS A 112 2.78 0.08 -1.60
N GLU A 113 2.40 0.40 -0.37
CA GLU A 113 1.39 -0.33 0.43
C GLU A 113 0.52 0.69 1.15
N GLU A 114 -0.74 0.35 1.40
CA GLU A 114 -1.81 1.16 1.97
C GLU A 114 -2.17 2.39 1.11
N MET A 115 -1.18 3.13 0.63
CA MET A 115 -1.40 4.33 -0.17
C MET A 115 -0.59 4.30 -1.47
N ALA A 116 -1.30 4.41 -2.59
CA ALA A 116 -0.69 4.54 -3.91
C ALA A 116 -1.09 5.88 -4.54
N PRO A 117 -0.26 6.92 -4.41
CA PRO A 117 -0.54 8.23 -4.99
C PRO A 117 -0.25 8.24 -6.48
N VAL A 118 -1.22 8.68 -7.27
CA VAL A 118 -1.15 8.74 -8.74
C VAL A 118 -1.43 10.15 -9.21
N ASP A 119 -0.52 10.72 -9.98
CA ASP A 119 -0.75 11.97 -10.69
C ASP A 119 -1.63 11.71 -11.93
N PRO A 120 -2.86 12.23 -11.98
CA PRO A 120 -3.77 11.97 -13.09
C PRO A 120 -3.35 12.62 -14.42
N SER A 121 -2.48 13.62 -14.39
CA SER A 121 -2.00 14.32 -15.58
C SER A 121 -0.91 13.52 -16.30
N SER A 122 0.07 13.02 -15.57
CA SER A 122 1.18 12.22 -16.09
C SER A 122 0.90 10.70 -16.06
N ARG A 123 -0.12 10.29 -15.31
CA ARG A 123 -0.46 8.89 -15.02
C ARG A 123 0.65 8.13 -14.29
N LEU A 124 1.51 8.84 -13.57
CA LEU A 124 2.60 8.25 -12.81
C LEU A 124 2.15 7.88 -11.40
N VAL A 125 2.42 6.65 -11.00
CA VAL A 125 2.34 6.19 -9.60
C VAL A 125 3.62 6.60 -8.91
N HIS A 126 3.52 7.36 -7.85
CA HIS A 126 4.67 7.77 -7.03
C HIS A 126 4.90 6.75 -5.91
N PRO A 127 6.16 6.32 -5.69
CA PRO A 127 6.46 5.37 -4.62
C PRO A 127 6.10 5.90 -3.24
N PHE A 128 5.38 5.08 -2.47
CA PHE A 128 5.07 5.31 -1.06
C PHE A 128 5.24 3.99 -0.28
N PRO A 129 6.49 3.60 0.01
CA PRO A 129 6.85 2.26 0.44
C PRO A 129 6.71 2.04 1.96
N LEU A 130 5.48 2.05 2.47
CA LEU A 130 5.21 1.55 3.82
C LEU A 130 5.48 0.04 3.91
N ALA A 131 5.85 -0.45 5.10
CA ALA A 131 5.94 -1.90 5.31
C ALA A 131 4.57 -2.55 5.20
N LEU A 132 4.53 -3.76 4.64
CA LEU A 132 3.27 -4.48 4.47
C LEU A 132 2.80 -5.06 5.81
N SER A 133 1.62 -4.65 6.27
CA SER A 133 0.97 -5.21 7.45
C SER A 133 0.07 -6.37 7.05
N MET A 134 0.38 -7.57 7.51
CA MET A 134 -0.39 -8.78 7.18
C MET A 134 -0.81 -9.54 8.44
N SER A 135 -1.87 -10.34 8.33
CA SER A 135 -2.26 -11.21 9.44
C SER A 135 -1.14 -12.20 9.76
N ARG A 136 -0.94 -12.46 11.04
CA ARG A 136 0.04 -13.45 11.52
C ARG A 136 -0.23 -14.85 10.96
N THR A 137 -1.50 -15.22 10.84
CA THR A 137 -1.90 -16.50 10.26
C THR A 137 -1.39 -16.64 8.82
N PHE A 138 -1.64 -15.66 7.97
CA PHE A 138 -1.14 -15.67 6.59
C PHE A 138 0.39 -15.73 6.54
N ALA A 139 1.07 -14.92 7.36
CA ALA A 139 2.53 -14.92 7.40
C ALA A 139 3.09 -16.31 7.79
N GLN A 140 2.51 -16.96 8.80
CA GLN A 140 2.90 -18.29 9.24
C GLN A 140 2.61 -19.38 8.19
N GLU A 141 1.44 -19.33 7.56
CA GLU A 141 1.08 -20.25 6.48
C GLU A 141 2.06 -20.11 5.30
N TYR A 142 2.39 -18.87 4.92
CA TYR A 142 3.36 -18.65 3.84
C TYR A 142 4.74 -19.23 4.19
N ILE A 143 5.28 -18.90 5.37
CA ILE A 143 6.61 -19.34 5.78
C ILE A 143 6.70 -20.87 5.89
N SER A 144 5.61 -21.54 6.27
CA SER A 144 5.58 -23.02 6.37
C SER A 144 5.82 -23.70 5.01
N CYS A 145 5.49 -23.04 3.91
CA CYS A 145 5.61 -23.56 2.55
C CYS A 145 6.73 -22.90 1.73
N HIS A 146 7.05 -21.65 2.06
CA HIS A 146 7.99 -20.83 1.26
C HIS A 146 8.95 -20.04 2.15
N PRO A 147 10.25 -20.03 1.84
CA PRO A 147 11.19 -19.15 2.53
C PRO A 147 10.94 -17.69 2.08
N VAL A 148 11.00 -16.77 3.04
CA VAL A 148 11.04 -15.32 2.76
C VAL A 148 12.44 -14.95 2.28
N LYS A 149 12.54 -14.39 1.07
CA LYS A 149 13.82 -14.13 0.38
C LYS A 149 14.03 -12.67 -0.01
N LYS A 150 12.96 -11.91 -0.19
CA LYS A 150 13.01 -10.54 -0.74
C LYS A 150 12.78 -9.45 0.30
N GLY A 151 12.62 -9.84 1.55
CA GLY A 151 12.41 -8.96 2.68
C GLY A 151 12.67 -9.66 4.00
N ARG A 152 12.24 -9.04 5.08
CA ARG A 152 12.22 -9.62 6.41
C ARG A 152 10.83 -9.49 7.02
N LEU A 153 10.44 -10.47 7.82
CA LEU A 153 9.22 -10.44 8.62
C LEU A 153 9.57 -10.02 10.04
N GLU A 154 8.82 -9.08 10.57
CA GLU A 154 8.91 -8.63 11.95
C GLU A 154 7.60 -8.95 12.67
N ASP A 155 7.70 -9.57 13.84
CA ASP A 155 6.53 -9.90 14.67
C ASP A 155 6.09 -8.62 15.41
N MET A 156 4.86 -8.18 15.15
CA MET A 156 4.26 -6.99 15.75
C MET A 156 3.25 -7.33 16.86
N GLY A 157 3.34 -8.54 17.43
CA GLY A 157 2.46 -9.01 18.49
C GLY A 157 1.45 -10.05 18.04
N GLN A 158 0.34 -10.20 18.78
CA GLN A 158 -0.53 -11.36 18.63
C GLN A 158 -1.26 -11.49 17.27
N ARG A 159 -1.51 -10.39 16.56
CA ARG A 159 -2.40 -10.38 15.39
C ARG A 159 -1.72 -10.09 14.06
N PHE A 160 -0.62 -9.32 14.07
CA PHE A 160 -0.01 -8.82 12.84
C PHE A 160 1.48 -9.11 12.77
N SER A 161 1.96 -9.27 11.55
CA SER A 161 3.37 -9.28 11.19
C SER A 161 3.60 -8.18 10.15
N GLN A 162 4.70 -7.45 10.27
CA GLN A 162 5.13 -6.51 9.24
C GLN A 162 6.18 -7.19 8.34
N TYR A 163 5.96 -7.07 7.05
CA TYR A 163 6.96 -7.46 6.07
C TYR A 163 7.63 -6.22 5.50
N VAL A 164 8.94 -6.16 5.63
CA VAL A 164 9.76 -5.08 5.11
C VAL A 164 10.54 -5.62 3.91
N PRO A 165 10.20 -5.22 2.66
CA PRO A 165 10.98 -5.58 1.48
C PRO A 165 12.42 -5.11 1.60
N HIS A 166 13.39 -5.84 1.02
CA HIS A 166 14.80 -5.41 0.98
C HIS A 166 15.01 -4.18 0.11
N ARG A 167 14.14 -3.95 -0.85
CA ARG A 167 14.21 -2.83 -1.79
C ARG A 167 12.81 -2.32 -2.13
N ALA A 168 12.74 -1.01 -2.39
CA ALA A 168 11.58 -0.36 -3.00
C ALA A 168 12.02 0.39 -4.26
N GLY A 169 11.08 0.53 -5.19
CA GLY A 169 11.25 1.41 -6.35
C GLY A 169 11.40 2.86 -5.88
N LYS A 170 12.29 3.59 -6.54
CA LYS A 170 12.64 4.98 -6.17
C LYS A 170 12.08 6.01 -7.14
N ARG A 171 11.60 5.58 -8.29
CA ARG A 171 11.12 6.46 -9.36
C ARG A 171 9.65 6.21 -9.63
N PRO A 172 8.87 7.25 -9.94
CA PRO A 172 7.52 7.09 -10.41
C PRO A 172 7.47 6.23 -11.68
N LEU A 173 6.41 5.42 -11.79
CA LEU A 173 6.18 4.54 -12.93
C LEU A 173 4.78 4.79 -13.53
N PRO A 174 4.62 4.68 -14.85
CA PRO A 174 3.32 4.83 -15.48
C PRO A 174 2.35 3.73 -15.01
N LEU A 175 1.15 4.11 -14.61
CA LEU A 175 0.09 3.16 -14.27
C LEU A 175 -0.34 2.41 -15.55
N ARG A 176 -0.19 1.08 -15.55
CA ARG A 176 -0.48 0.22 -16.70
C ARG A 176 -1.48 -0.89 -16.39
N MET A 177 -1.53 -1.29 -15.14
CA MET A 177 -2.34 -2.45 -14.74
C MET A 177 -3.05 -2.20 -13.41
N VAL A 178 -4.24 -2.77 -13.27
CA VAL A 178 -4.96 -2.86 -12.00
C VAL A 178 -5.38 -4.31 -11.79
N ILE A 179 -5.07 -4.84 -10.63
CA ILE A 179 -5.53 -6.14 -10.16
C ILE A 179 -6.52 -5.92 -9.03
N LEU A 180 -7.67 -6.56 -9.13
CA LEU A 180 -8.71 -6.59 -8.10
C LEU A 180 -8.75 -8.00 -7.50
N PRO A 181 -8.02 -8.27 -6.40
CA PRO A 181 -8.04 -9.57 -5.74
C PRO A 181 -9.45 -9.89 -5.23
N CYS A 182 -9.81 -11.16 -5.30
CA CYS A 182 -11.06 -11.70 -4.79
C CYS A 182 -10.79 -13.09 -4.21
N TYR A 183 -10.57 -13.15 -2.90
CA TYR A 183 -10.35 -14.40 -2.21
C TYR A 183 -11.66 -15.16 -2.02
N ARG A 184 -11.71 -16.41 -2.53
CA ARG A 184 -12.87 -17.31 -2.46
C ARG A 184 -12.37 -18.76 -2.30
N PRO A 185 -12.35 -19.31 -1.09
CA PRO A 185 -11.79 -20.65 -0.83
C PRO A 185 -12.37 -21.78 -1.67
N SER A 186 -13.66 -21.67 -2.02
CA SER A 186 -14.39 -22.72 -2.78
C SER A 186 -14.47 -22.49 -4.29
N GLN A 187 -13.88 -21.39 -4.79
CA GLN A 187 -13.95 -21.05 -6.21
C GLN A 187 -12.66 -21.46 -6.95
N SER A 188 -12.82 -21.88 -8.20
CA SER A 188 -11.66 -22.15 -9.06
C SER A 188 -10.84 -20.89 -9.27
N PRO A 189 -9.50 -20.95 -9.09
CA PRO A 189 -8.64 -19.82 -9.34
C PRO A 189 -8.66 -19.38 -10.81
N GLY A 190 -8.53 -18.07 -11.03
CA GLY A 190 -8.51 -17.53 -12.39
C GLY A 190 -8.20 -16.04 -12.43
N MET A 191 -7.83 -15.57 -13.61
CA MET A 191 -7.64 -14.16 -13.90
C MET A 191 -8.61 -13.75 -14.98
N VAL A 192 -9.58 -12.92 -14.63
CA VAL A 192 -10.69 -12.49 -15.51
C VAL A 192 -10.42 -11.05 -15.93
N PRO A 193 -10.25 -10.77 -17.23
CA PRO A 193 -10.14 -9.39 -17.70
C PRO A 193 -11.46 -8.65 -17.46
N LEU A 194 -11.36 -7.39 -17.08
CA LEU A 194 -12.49 -6.48 -16.87
C LEU A 194 -12.36 -5.27 -17.79
N SER A 195 -13.48 -4.79 -18.29
CA SER A 195 -13.55 -3.46 -18.87
C SER A 195 -13.41 -2.38 -17.79
N PRO A 196 -12.98 -1.17 -18.15
CA PRO A 196 -12.94 -0.05 -17.20
C PRO A 196 -14.29 0.21 -16.52
N GLY A 197 -15.39 0.10 -17.23
CA GLY A 197 -16.74 0.31 -16.67
C GLY A 197 -17.13 -0.73 -15.63
N GLU A 198 -16.78 -2.00 -15.83
CA GLU A 198 -17.03 -3.07 -14.86
C GLU A 198 -16.19 -2.93 -13.60
N ALA A 199 -14.97 -2.41 -13.73
CA ALA A 199 -14.03 -2.26 -12.62
C ALA A 199 -14.22 -0.96 -11.83
N LEU A 200 -14.77 0.08 -12.45
CA LEU A 200 -14.85 1.44 -11.90
C LEU A 200 -15.49 1.52 -10.51
N PRO A 201 -16.60 0.84 -10.19
CA PRO A 201 -17.19 0.88 -8.86
C PRO A 201 -16.25 0.34 -7.76
N ASP A 202 -15.56 -0.78 -8.04
CA ASP A 202 -14.61 -1.37 -7.10
C ASP A 202 -13.37 -0.46 -6.91
N ILE A 203 -12.90 0.16 -7.98
CA ILE A 203 -11.75 1.06 -7.96
C ILE A 203 -12.08 2.36 -7.22
N LEU A 204 -13.24 2.97 -7.47
CA LEU A 204 -13.70 4.16 -6.74
C LEU A 204 -13.82 3.90 -5.23
N GLY A 205 -14.31 2.71 -4.86
CA GLY A 205 -14.40 2.27 -3.46
C GLY A 205 -13.04 2.10 -2.77
N CYS A 206 -11.95 2.16 -3.52
CA CYS A 206 -10.56 2.11 -3.00
C CYS A 206 -9.87 3.47 -3.02
N CYS A 207 -10.54 4.54 -3.39
CA CYS A 207 -9.92 5.88 -3.39
C CYS A 207 -10.08 6.56 -2.05
N PHE A 208 -9.02 7.25 -1.61
CA PHE A 208 -9.14 8.19 -0.48
C PHE A 208 -9.98 9.40 -0.88
N PRO A 209 -10.66 10.05 0.09
CA PRO A 209 -11.46 11.23 -0.18
C PRO A 209 -10.65 12.30 -0.93
N PRO A 210 -11.21 12.88 -2.00
CA PRO A 210 -10.47 13.84 -2.80
C PRO A 210 -10.36 15.20 -2.11
N ASN A 211 -9.24 15.92 -2.37
CA ASN A 211 -9.08 17.32 -2.03
C ASN A 211 -9.58 18.28 -3.14
N VAL A 212 -10.26 17.75 -4.13
CA VAL A 212 -10.78 18.48 -5.28
C VAL A 212 -12.28 18.23 -5.43
N LYS A 213 -12.96 18.99 -6.28
CA LYS A 213 -14.38 18.78 -6.56
C LYS A 213 -14.63 17.35 -7.07
N GLU A 214 -15.73 16.75 -6.64
CA GLU A 214 -16.08 15.36 -6.94
C GLU A 214 -16.09 15.05 -8.44
N GLU A 215 -16.64 15.93 -9.28
CA GLU A 215 -16.64 15.76 -10.74
C GLU A 215 -15.22 15.63 -11.30
N LYS A 216 -14.31 16.53 -10.90
CA LYS A 216 -12.92 16.51 -11.36
C LYS A 216 -12.18 15.26 -10.88
N PHE A 217 -12.48 14.84 -9.68
CA PHE A 217 -11.93 13.60 -9.13
C PHE A 217 -12.40 12.37 -9.91
N PHE A 218 -13.72 12.29 -10.16
CA PHE A 218 -14.32 11.19 -10.91
C PHE A 218 -13.72 11.08 -12.32
N ASP A 219 -13.64 12.20 -13.05
CA ASP A 219 -13.01 12.28 -14.38
C ASP A 219 -11.54 11.83 -14.33
N SER A 220 -10.82 12.19 -13.27
CA SER A 220 -9.43 11.78 -13.09
C SER A 220 -9.31 10.27 -12.91
N VAL A 221 -10.17 9.65 -12.09
CA VAL A 221 -10.18 8.19 -11.91
C VAL A 221 -10.53 7.49 -13.23
N ILE A 222 -11.56 7.94 -13.94
CA ILE A 222 -11.94 7.36 -15.24
C ILE A 222 -10.76 7.42 -16.21
N ARG A 223 -10.09 8.56 -16.32
CA ARG A 223 -8.94 8.75 -17.21
C ARG A 223 -7.79 7.81 -16.86
N LEU A 224 -7.54 7.61 -15.57
CA LEU A 224 -6.49 6.70 -15.10
C LEU A 224 -6.79 5.26 -15.50
N VAL A 225 -8.02 4.78 -15.24
CA VAL A 225 -8.35 3.37 -15.45
C VAL A 225 -8.59 3.00 -16.91
N THR A 226 -9.07 3.94 -17.75
CA THR A 226 -9.34 3.69 -19.18
C THR A 226 -8.10 3.25 -19.96
N GLY A 227 -6.89 3.61 -19.50
CA GLY A 227 -5.64 3.20 -20.17
C GLY A 227 -4.96 2.01 -19.52
N CYS A 228 -5.62 1.29 -18.62
CA CYS A 228 -5.05 0.17 -17.88
C CYS A 228 -5.57 -1.18 -18.38
N GLN A 229 -4.75 -2.20 -18.28
CA GLN A 229 -5.22 -3.58 -18.26
C GLN A 229 -5.79 -3.85 -16.87
N ILE A 230 -7.02 -4.32 -16.79
CA ILE A 230 -7.69 -4.55 -15.51
C ILE A 230 -8.10 -6.02 -15.40
N PHE A 231 -7.78 -6.62 -14.26
CA PHE A 231 -8.10 -8.02 -14.01
C PHE A 231 -8.74 -8.21 -12.64
N ARG A 232 -9.75 -9.07 -12.57
CA ARG A 232 -10.17 -9.68 -11.32
C ARG A 232 -9.36 -10.94 -11.08
N LEU A 233 -8.63 -10.98 -9.98
CA LEU A 233 -7.81 -12.12 -9.58
C LEU A 233 -8.63 -12.99 -8.60
N LEU A 234 -9.27 -14.04 -9.12
CA LEU A 234 -9.96 -15.03 -8.31
C LEU A 234 -8.90 -15.98 -7.72
N THR A 235 -8.84 -16.06 -6.40
CA THR A 235 -7.86 -16.91 -5.72
C THR A 235 -8.49 -17.64 -4.53
N ASN A 236 -8.03 -18.85 -4.28
CA ASN A 236 -8.45 -19.69 -3.16
C ASN A 236 -7.31 -20.01 -2.19
N GLY A 237 -6.14 -19.37 -2.36
CA GLY A 237 -4.99 -19.53 -1.48
C GLY A 237 -3.69 -19.05 -2.11
N THR A 238 -2.62 -19.22 -1.36
CA THR A 238 -1.27 -18.71 -1.69
C THR A 238 -0.73 -19.27 -3.00
N GLU A 239 -0.80 -20.60 -3.20
CA GLU A 239 -0.27 -21.24 -4.40
C GLU A 239 -1.01 -20.80 -5.65
N ALA A 240 -2.34 -20.76 -5.60
CA ALA A 240 -3.14 -20.27 -6.70
C ALA A 240 -2.79 -18.83 -7.07
N THR A 241 -2.61 -17.95 -6.06
CA THR A 241 -2.17 -16.58 -6.30
C THR A 241 -0.80 -16.54 -6.96
N ARG A 242 0.17 -17.31 -6.47
CA ARG A 242 1.52 -17.40 -7.05
C ARG A 242 1.49 -17.81 -8.52
N ASP A 243 0.73 -18.84 -8.85
CA ASP A 243 0.64 -19.36 -10.22
C ASP A 243 -0.02 -18.38 -11.20
N LEU A 244 -1.03 -17.65 -10.73
CA LEU A 244 -1.69 -16.64 -11.54
C LEU A 244 -0.81 -15.42 -11.78
N VAL A 245 -0.18 -14.85 -10.73
CA VAL A 245 0.65 -13.65 -10.88
C VAL A 245 1.98 -13.93 -11.58
N ARG A 246 2.45 -15.19 -11.64
CA ARG A 246 3.62 -15.59 -12.44
C ARG A 246 3.46 -15.28 -13.92
N ARG A 247 2.23 -15.25 -14.41
CA ARG A 247 1.91 -14.97 -15.83
C ARG A 247 1.94 -13.47 -16.17
N LEU A 248 2.09 -12.62 -15.17
CA LEU A 248 2.22 -11.18 -15.36
C LEU A 248 3.67 -10.80 -15.65
N THR A 249 3.96 -10.43 -16.85
CA THR A 249 5.30 -10.03 -17.35
C THR A 249 5.37 -8.53 -17.60
#